data_539e08fc43cf9526fc3913ecf6afb3a4
#
_entry.id   539e08fc43cf9526fc3913ecf6afb3a4
#
_cell.length_a   1.000
_cell.length_b   1.000
_cell.length_c   1.000
_cell.angle_alpha   90.00
_cell.angle_beta   90.00
_cell.angle_gamma   90.00
#
_symmetry.space_group_name_H-M   'P 1'
#
loop_
_entity.id
_entity.type
_entity.pdbx_description
1 polymer ?
#
loop_
_entity_poly.entity_id
_entity_poly.type
_entity_poly.pdbx_seq_one_letter_code
_entity_poly.pdbx_strand_id
1 'polypeptide(L)'
;MIIRVRTHAGVWRVNDVTPETTIAELRQRLSTEHNANLSDDTRQPLTLKPNPKGDQEPLALESTLQSLGLGHGDMVHLKLDESIRDMAHEEAGGPKRINKDGTIEQQSFDDISNKTGFRPGMMSLRSMKMKWTLADFTEMNDQFTFRLKKPEKGVCTKVSLDTAACNSFQGFVRQFGFHRARMGYLYGQFTDDDTKVRVECVYEPPQDNYPEGFSVSEDPKADTVEALAGLLGLKKVGWIFAHPPREEGFLFSSAEVITAAALQLEAADGINDTPFVTVKVTAKEDGNAHFDAFQVSKQCMEMVAEGALEDGENPGHCVVPKTFTAIVEMKEAKEVDTTMFLNTVPIEQHESAKYVHDFPRTNRDGVMQTWDDVKRQLGRAGGQGFTYVDVLSDFHLLLFLTAFLDM
;
A
#
# COMPACT_ATOMS: atom_id res chain seq x y z
N MET A 1 13.73 7.89 27.49
CA MET A 1 13.25 6.50 27.74
C MET A 1 11.88 6.31 27.12
N ILE A 2 11.35 5.07 27.08
CA ILE A 2 10.02 4.78 26.53
C ILE A 2 9.12 4.36 27.70
N ILE A 3 7.91 4.92 27.76
CA ILE A 3 6.86 4.47 28.70
C ILE A 3 5.72 3.87 27.86
N ARG A 4 5.19 2.74 28.33
CA ARG A 4 4.03 2.08 27.72
C ARG A 4 2.77 2.42 28.51
N VAL A 5 1.73 2.82 27.82
CA VAL A 5 0.45 3.14 28.43
C VAL A 5 -0.59 2.16 27.91
N ARG A 6 -1.08 1.30 28.79
CA ARG A 6 -2.11 0.33 28.46
C ARG A 6 -3.49 0.95 28.60
N THR A 7 -4.23 0.94 27.53
CA THR A 7 -5.62 1.38 27.46
C THR A 7 -6.52 0.21 27.05
N HIS A 8 -7.82 0.37 27.05
CA HIS A 8 -8.72 -0.63 26.48
C HIS A 8 -8.64 -0.67 24.93
N ALA A 9 -8.15 0.42 24.29
CA ALA A 9 -7.93 0.50 22.84
C ALA A 9 -6.56 -0.06 22.41
N GLY A 10 -5.70 -0.51 23.35
CA GLY A 10 -4.39 -1.07 23.03
C GLY A 10 -3.28 -0.54 23.93
N VAL A 11 -2.04 -0.75 23.52
CA VAL A 11 -0.84 -0.27 24.22
C VAL A 11 -0.22 0.87 23.42
N TRP A 12 -0.31 2.06 23.96
CA TRP A 12 0.32 3.23 23.41
C TRP A 12 1.76 3.34 23.89
N ARG A 13 2.64 3.91 23.08
CA ARG A 13 4.05 4.11 23.41
C ARG A 13 4.34 5.60 23.37
N VAL A 14 4.92 6.12 24.44
CA VAL A 14 5.42 7.50 24.49
C VAL A 14 6.93 7.42 24.47
N ASN A 15 7.52 7.98 23.44
CA ASN A 15 8.97 8.01 23.21
C ASN A 15 9.55 9.28 23.82
N ASP A 16 10.88 9.31 23.96
CA ASP A 16 11.68 10.50 24.37
C ASP A 16 11.26 11.11 25.72
N VAL A 17 10.78 10.28 26.66
CA VAL A 17 10.45 10.69 28.03
C VAL A 17 11.71 10.66 28.89
N THR A 18 11.85 11.62 29.79
CA THR A 18 12.95 11.68 30.77
C THR A 18 12.46 11.23 32.15
N PRO A 19 13.33 10.82 33.09
CA PRO A 19 12.93 10.49 34.45
C PRO A 19 12.24 11.65 35.20
N GLU A 20 12.54 12.88 34.80
CA GLU A 20 11.99 14.10 35.39
C GLU A 20 10.63 14.50 34.79
N THR A 21 10.18 13.83 33.72
CA THR A 21 8.89 14.08 33.09
C THR A 21 7.75 13.85 34.09
N THR A 22 6.86 14.82 34.21
CA THR A 22 5.69 14.74 35.10
C THR A 22 4.53 13.93 34.46
N ILE A 23 3.62 13.43 35.29
CA ILE A 23 2.40 12.77 34.82
C ILE A 23 1.55 13.71 33.94
N ALA A 24 1.52 15.01 34.27
CA ALA A 24 0.83 16.02 33.47
C ALA A 24 1.40 16.12 32.05
N GLU A 25 2.73 16.18 31.94
CA GLU A 25 3.42 16.20 30.62
C GLU A 25 3.21 14.89 29.86
N LEU A 26 3.22 13.75 30.54
CA LEU A 26 2.94 12.46 29.93
C LEU A 26 1.52 12.42 29.34
N ARG A 27 0.52 12.94 30.06
CA ARG A 27 -0.86 13.06 29.57
C ARG A 27 -0.98 14.00 28.37
N GLN A 28 -0.27 15.11 28.39
CA GLN A 28 -0.27 16.05 27.27
C GLN A 28 0.32 15.43 26.02
N ARG A 29 1.43 14.70 26.13
CA ARG A 29 2.03 13.95 25.01
C ARG A 29 1.10 12.87 24.49
N LEU A 30 0.48 12.08 25.38
CA LEU A 30 -0.51 11.08 24.98
C LEU A 30 -1.70 11.71 24.24
N SER A 31 -2.17 12.89 24.71
CA SER A 31 -3.24 13.61 24.03
C SER A 31 -2.84 14.06 22.63
N THR A 32 -1.58 14.50 22.45
CA THR A 32 -1.07 15.00 21.16
C THR A 32 -0.74 13.85 20.21
N GLU A 33 -0.05 12.82 20.69
CA GLU A 33 0.43 11.70 19.84
C GLU A 33 -0.71 10.75 19.41
N HIS A 34 -1.75 10.62 20.24
CA HIS A 34 -2.86 9.69 19.97
C HIS A 34 -4.21 10.39 19.74
N ASN A 35 -4.18 11.71 19.54
CA ASN A 35 -5.35 12.56 19.27
C ASN A 35 -6.53 12.33 20.26
N ALA A 36 -6.19 11.97 21.51
CA ALA A 36 -7.15 11.64 22.54
C ALA A 36 -7.37 12.82 23.46
N ASN A 37 -8.63 13.20 23.69
CA ASN A 37 -8.96 14.25 24.66
C ASN A 37 -8.83 13.74 26.09
N LEU A 38 -7.68 13.96 26.72
CA LEU A 38 -7.34 13.55 28.07
C LEU A 38 -7.44 14.69 29.10
N SER A 39 -8.39 15.60 28.92
CA SER A 39 -8.53 16.80 29.74
C SER A 39 -9.11 16.55 31.14
N ASP A 40 -9.84 15.44 31.34
CA ASP A 40 -10.50 15.12 32.61
C ASP A 40 -9.72 14.03 33.38
N ASP A 41 -9.02 14.45 34.43
CA ASP A 41 -8.18 13.57 35.25
C ASP A 41 -9.01 12.61 36.13
N THR A 42 -10.21 13.03 36.53
CA THR A 42 -11.10 12.24 37.37
C THR A 42 -11.82 11.13 36.62
N ARG A 43 -12.13 11.35 35.34
CA ARG A 43 -12.81 10.37 34.49
C ARG A 43 -11.83 9.44 33.79
N GLN A 44 -10.60 9.90 33.55
CA GLN A 44 -9.57 9.21 32.81
C GLN A 44 -8.28 9.04 33.65
N PRO A 45 -8.33 8.37 34.78
CA PRO A 45 -7.19 8.23 35.68
C PRO A 45 -6.07 7.40 35.07
N LEU A 46 -4.82 7.87 35.27
CA LEU A 46 -3.61 7.08 35.09
C LEU A 46 -3.30 6.35 36.39
N THR A 47 -3.02 5.06 36.30
CA THR A 47 -2.72 4.18 37.47
C THR A 47 -1.53 3.28 37.18
N LEU A 48 -0.79 2.86 38.24
CA LEU A 48 0.36 1.95 38.08
C LEU A 48 -0.07 0.50 37.78
N LYS A 49 -1.27 0.11 38.19
CA LYS A 49 -1.80 -1.24 37.99
C LYS A 49 -3.15 -1.20 37.29
N PRO A 50 -3.57 -2.31 36.66
CA PRO A 50 -4.91 -2.38 36.05
C PRO A 50 -5.98 -2.04 37.09
N ASN A 51 -6.86 -1.10 36.76
CA ASN A 51 -7.93 -0.64 37.64
C ASN A 51 -9.33 -0.90 37.05
N PRO A 52 -9.77 -2.16 36.91
CA PRO A 52 -11.07 -2.47 36.30
C PRO A 52 -12.26 -2.08 37.20
N LYS A 53 -12.04 -1.98 38.52
CA LYS A 53 -13.10 -1.64 39.50
C LYS A 53 -13.09 -0.16 39.91
N GLY A 54 -12.07 0.62 39.54
CA GLY A 54 -11.97 2.00 39.96
C GLY A 54 -11.44 2.24 41.38
N ASP A 55 -10.88 1.23 42.03
CA ASP A 55 -10.49 1.24 43.45
C ASP A 55 -9.06 1.79 43.67
N GLN A 56 -8.31 2.08 42.61
CA GLN A 56 -6.94 2.59 42.69
C GLN A 56 -6.92 4.11 42.64
N GLU A 57 -6.08 4.72 43.46
CA GLU A 57 -5.85 6.17 43.42
C GLU A 57 -5.15 6.55 42.12
N PRO A 58 -5.62 7.61 41.46
CA PRO A 58 -4.96 8.15 40.28
C PRO A 58 -3.57 8.69 40.62
N LEU A 59 -2.65 8.60 39.68
CA LEU A 59 -1.32 9.19 39.82
C LEU A 59 -1.44 10.72 39.88
N ALA A 60 -0.80 11.33 40.87
CA ALA A 60 -0.82 12.80 40.99
C ALA A 60 -0.10 13.45 39.80
N LEU A 61 -0.69 14.47 39.20
CA LEU A 61 -0.21 15.15 38.01
C LEU A 61 1.21 15.73 38.14
N GLU A 62 1.58 16.15 39.36
CA GLU A 62 2.89 16.74 39.67
C GLU A 62 3.99 15.68 39.91
N SER A 63 3.62 14.40 40.05
CA SER A 63 4.59 13.33 40.28
C SER A 63 5.46 13.13 39.05
N THR A 64 6.76 12.96 39.26
CA THR A 64 7.71 12.61 38.19
C THR A 64 7.79 11.09 38.03
N LEU A 65 8.17 10.64 36.84
CA LEU A 65 8.34 9.21 36.55
C LEU A 65 9.38 8.58 37.50
N GLN A 66 10.41 9.33 37.87
CA GLN A 66 11.42 8.89 38.82
C GLN A 66 10.86 8.72 40.24
N SER A 67 9.99 9.64 40.70
CA SER A 67 9.38 9.54 42.03
C SER A 67 8.42 8.35 42.14
N LEU A 68 7.87 7.91 41.03
CA LEU A 68 6.98 6.74 40.92
C LEU A 68 7.76 5.42 40.68
N GLY A 69 9.09 5.49 40.54
CA GLY A 69 9.95 4.34 40.28
C GLY A 69 9.79 3.76 38.86
N LEU A 70 9.28 4.56 37.92
CA LEU A 70 9.06 4.12 36.53
C LEU A 70 10.32 4.26 35.69
N GLY A 71 10.78 3.15 35.12
CA GLY A 71 11.95 3.03 34.26
C GLY A 71 11.63 2.85 32.78
N HIS A 72 12.67 2.60 31.98
CA HIS A 72 12.52 2.35 30.55
C HIS A 72 11.73 1.07 30.29
N GLY A 73 10.64 1.20 29.55
CA GLY A 73 9.79 0.07 29.15
C GLY A 73 8.69 -0.30 30.15
N ASP A 74 8.58 0.43 31.28
CA ASP A 74 7.53 0.21 32.24
C ASP A 74 6.14 0.57 31.69
N MET A 75 5.13 0.00 32.33
CA MET A 75 3.75 0.10 31.89
C MET A 75 2.89 0.83 32.93
N VAL A 76 2.15 1.82 32.49
CA VAL A 76 1.08 2.47 33.23
C VAL A 76 -0.27 2.18 32.58
N HIS A 77 -1.35 2.33 33.30
CA HIS A 77 -2.69 2.03 32.83
C HIS A 77 -3.51 3.32 32.76
N LEU A 78 -4.19 3.55 31.66
CA LEU A 78 -5.06 4.69 31.42
C LEU A 78 -6.48 4.18 31.16
N LYS A 79 -7.44 4.70 31.92
CA LYS A 79 -8.85 4.48 31.65
C LYS A 79 -9.32 5.57 30.69
N LEU A 80 -9.67 5.20 29.45
CA LEU A 80 -10.28 6.12 28.49
C LEU A 80 -11.79 6.17 28.67
N ASP A 81 -12.41 7.30 28.33
CA ASP A 81 -13.87 7.45 28.31
C ASP A 81 -14.47 6.55 27.21
N GLU A 82 -15.70 6.07 27.37
CA GLU A 82 -16.37 5.19 26.41
C GLU A 82 -16.56 5.84 25.04
N SER A 83 -16.69 7.17 24.98
CA SER A 83 -16.76 7.94 23.73
C SER A 83 -15.50 7.83 22.85
N ILE A 84 -14.32 7.60 23.46
CA ILE A 84 -13.05 7.39 22.72
C ILE A 84 -12.95 5.96 22.20
N ARG A 85 -13.74 5.06 22.74
CA ARG A 85 -13.80 3.65 22.33
C ARG A 85 -14.27 3.50 20.89
N ASP A 86 -15.22 4.33 20.47
CA ASP A 86 -15.79 4.32 19.14
C ASP A 86 -14.82 4.88 18.09
N MET A 87 -14.08 5.96 18.43
CA MET A 87 -13.11 6.57 17.50
C MET A 87 -11.86 5.71 17.27
N ALA A 88 -11.37 5.01 18.29
CA ALA A 88 -10.20 4.12 18.18
C ALA A 88 -10.53 2.82 17.40
N HIS A 89 -11.80 2.41 17.35
CA HIS A 89 -12.27 1.31 16.52
C HIS A 89 -12.53 1.73 15.06
N GLU A 90 -12.81 3.00 14.80
CA GLU A 90 -12.94 3.52 13.45
C GLU A 90 -11.59 3.70 12.75
N GLU A 91 -10.51 4.00 13.48
CA GLU A 91 -9.15 4.13 12.91
C GLU A 91 -8.40 2.79 12.77
N ALA A 92 -8.67 1.83 13.64
CA ALA A 92 -8.19 0.45 13.44
C ALA A 92 -9.13 -0.25 12.46
N GLY A 93 -8.93 0.01 11.17
CA GLY A 93 -9.74 -0.56 10.12
C GLY A 93 -9.91 -2.06 10.30
N GLY A 94 -11.14 -2.49 10.59
CA GLY A 94 -11.50 -3.89 10.58
C GLY A 94 -11.26 -4.50 9.20
N PRO A 95 -11.30 -5.82 9.06
CA PRO A 95 -11.08 -6.48 7.79
C PRO A 95 -12.01 -5.89 6.72
N LYS A 96 -11.41 -5.41 5.63
CA LYS A 96 -12.14 -4.89 4.49
C LYS A 96 -12.77 -6.08 3.76
N ARG A 97 -14.08 -6.07 3.61
CA ARG A 97 -14.78 -7.05 2.78
C ARG A 97 -15.18 -6.40 1.47
N ILE A 98 -14.85 -7.06 0.39
CA ILE A 98 -15.30 -6.67 -0.93
C ILE A 98 -16.55 -7.46 -1.27
N ASN A 99 -17.66 -6.78 -1.49
CA ASN A 99 -18.91 -7.39 -1.88
C ASN A 99 -18.84 -7.91 -3.33
N LYS A 100 -19.76 -8.78 -3.72
CA LYS A 100 -19.85 -9.32 -5.09
C LYS A 100 -20.05 -8.25 -6.17
N ASP A 101 -20.51 -7.06 -5.80
CA ASP A 101 -20.70 -5.89 -6.64
C ASP A 101 -19.46 -4.97 -6.75
N GLY A 102 -18.33 -5.36 -6.13
CA GLY A 102 -17.08 -4.62 -6.15
C GLY A 102 -16.95 -3.54 -5.08
N THR A 103 -17.98 -3.30 -4.27
CA THR A 103 -17.92 -2.31 -3.20
C THR A 103 -17.09 -2.81 -2.04
N ILE A 104 -16.17 -1.95 -1.54
CA ILE A 104 -15.35 -2.23 -0.38
C ILE A 104 -16.11 -1.78 0.87
N GLU A 105 -16.59 -2.75 1.65
CA GLU A 105 -17.16 -2.49 2.96
C GLU A 105 -16.12 -2.76 4.04
N GLN A 106 -15.81 -1.74 4.82
CA GLN A 106 -15.02 -1.89 6.02
C GLN A 106 -15.92 -2.47 7.11
N GLN A 107 -15.85 -3.78 7.33
CA GLN A 107 -16.63 -4.43 8.38
C GLN A 107 -15.95 -4.18 9.72
N SER A 108 -16.69 -3.61 10.67
CA SER A 108 -16.25 -3.58 12.06
C SER A 108 -16.22 -5.00 12.60
N PHE A 109 -15.28 -5.29 13.51
CA PHE A 109 -15.30 -6.58 14.25
C PHE A 109 -16.62 -6.81 14.99
N ASP A 110 -17.33 -5.74 15.33
CA ASP A 110 -18.64 -5.81 15.97
C ASP A 110 -19.73 -6.23 14.99
N ASP A 111 -19.69 -5.81 13.74
CA ASP A 111 -20.62 -6.23 12.70
C ASP A 111 -20.45 -7.70 12.35
N ILE A 112 -19.22 -8.17 12.26
CA ILE A 112 -18.91 -9.59 12.08
C ILE A 112 -19.38 -10.39 13.29
N SER A 113 -19.13 -9.89 14.50
CA SER A 113 -19.57 -10.52 15.74
C SER A 113 -21.09 -10.58 15.89
N ASN A 114 -21.77 -9.51 15.49
CA ASN A 114 -23.24 -9.44 15.52
C ASN A 114 -23.88 -10.34 14.46
N LYS A 115 -23.28 -10.42 13.27
CA LYS A 115 -23.76 -11.24 12.17
C LYS A 115 -23.48 -12.72 12.33
N THR A 116 -22.33 -13.09 12.89
CA THR A 116 -21.88 -14.47 13.07
C THR A 116 -21.86 -14.93 14.53
N GLY A 117 -22.03 -14.02 15.48
CA GLY A 117 -21.92 -14.31 16.91
C GLY A 117 -20.50 -14.72 17.37
N PHE A 118 -19.48 -14.49 16.53
CA PHE A 118 -18.12 -14.92 16.76
C PHE A 118 -17.10 -13.77 16.66
N ARG A 119 -16.22 -13.71 17.67
CA ARG A 119 -15.00 -12.90 17.64
C ARG A 119 -13.80 -13.83 17.75
N PRO A 120 -12.86 -13.85 16.79
CA PRO A 120 -11.65 -14.64 16.89
C PRO A 120 -10.90 -14.32 18.19
N GLY A 121 -10.64 -15.36 19.01
CA GLY A 121 -9.94 -15.25 20.29
C GLY A 121 -10.75 -14.80 21.51
N MET A 122 -12.06 -14.47 21.38
CA MET A 122 -12.89 -14.00 22.51
C MET A 122 -13.96 -15.00 22.99
N MET A 123 -14.36 -15.99 22.20
CA MET A 123 -15.32 -17.01 22.61
C MET A 123 -14.64 -18.33 23.00
N SER A 124 -15.09 -18.93 24.08
CA SER A 124 -14.63 -20.26 24.42
C SER A 124 -15.25 -21.31 23.49
N LEU A 125 -14.49 -22.36 23.14
CA LEU A 125 -14.98 -23.51 22.36
C LEU A 125 -16.28 -24.11 22.90
N ARG A 126 -16.50 -24.03 24.21
CA ARG A 126 -17.70 -24.50 24.86
C ARG A 126 -18.93 -23.65 24.52
N SER A 127 -18.75 -22.33 24.48
CA SER A 127 -19.82 -21.41 24.11
C SER A 127 -20.17 -21.53 22.63
N MET A 128 -19.20 -21.77 21.78
CA MET A 128 -19.41 -22.05 20.35
C MET A 128 -20.21 -23.33 20.14
N LYS A 129 -19.82 -24.45 20.75
CA LYS A 129 -20.52 -25.75 20.67
C LYS A 129 -21.98 -25.71 21.10
N MET A 130 -22.34 -24.77 21.95
CA MET A 130 -23.73 -24.63 22.44
C MET A 130 -24.63 -23.82 21.49
N LYS A 131 -24.08 -23.00 20.59
CA LYS A 131 -24.86 -22.07 19.76
C LYS A 131 -24.79 -22.38 18.28
N TRP A 132 -23.77 -23.11 17.81
CA TRP A 132 -23.46 -23.29 16.41
C TRP A 132 -23.64 -24.74 15.97
N THR A 133 -24.16 -24.91 14.78
CA THR A 133 -24.21 -26.21 14.09
C THR A 133 -22.85 -26.52 13.44
N LEU A 134 -22.63 -27.76 13.04
CA LEU A 134 -21.43 -28.14 12.27
C LEU A 134 -21.36 -27.37 10.95
N ALA A 135 -22.51 -27.09 10.33
CA ALA A 135 -22.58 -26.30 9.08
C ALA A 135 -22.08 -24.88 9.31
N ASP A 136 -22.52 -24.21 10.40
CA ASP A 136 -22.07 -22.86 10.76
C ASP A 136 -20.55 -22.80 10.99
N PHE A 137 -20.00 -23.85 11.64
CA PHE A 137 -18.55 -23.98 11.82
C PHE A 137 -17.80 -24.15 10.51
N THR A 138 -18.33 -24.95 9.58
CA THR A 138 -17.68 -25.19 8.29
C THR A 138 -17.73 -23.92 7.45
N GLU A 139 -18.86 -23.25 7.40
CA GLU A 139 -19.03 -22.01 6.66
C GLU A 139 -18.10 -20.89 7.20
N MET A 140 -18.01 -20.75 8.53
CA MET A 140 -17.08 -19.83 9.14
C MET A 140 -15.62 -20.17 8.83
N ASN A 141 -15.25 -21.43 8.96
CA ASN A 141 -13.89 -21.86 8.68
C ASN A 141 -13.51 -21.65 7.22
N ASP A 142 -14.44 -21.87 6.30
CA ASP A 142 -14.22 -21.64 4.88
C ASP A 142 -14.04 -20.15 4.54
N GLN A 143 -14.67 -19.23 5.30
CA GLN A 143 -14.46 -17.78 5.14
C GLN A 143 -13.04 -17.34 5.47
N PHE A 144 -12.35 -18.02 6.40
CA PHE A 144 -10.99 -17.71 6.81
C PHE A 144 -9.94 -18.65 6.19
N THR A 145 -10.36 -19.55 5.31
CA THR A 145 -9.48 -20.56 4.70
C THR A 145 -9.32 -20.30 3.20
N PHE A 146 -8.09 -20.00 2.80
CA PHE A 146 -7.72 -19.83 1.40
C PHE A 146 -7.03 -21.09 0.89
N ARG A 147 -7.63 -21.76 -0.10
CA ARG A 147 -7.02 -22.91 -0.80
C ARG A 147 -6.30 -22.39 -2.04
N LEU A 148 -4.99 -22.25 -1.93
CA LEU A 148 -4.17 -21.64 -2.96
C LEU A 148 -3.94 -22.59 -4.12
N LYS A 149 -4.13 -22.04 -5.31
CA LYS A 149 -3.81 -22.70 -6.57
C LYS A 149 -3.00 -21.76 -7.43
N LYS A 150 -1.96 -22.28 -8.06
CA LYS A 150 -1.21 -21.49 -9.03
C LYS A 150 -2.15 -21.06 -10.15
N PRO A 151 -2.20 -19.79 -10.50
CA PRO A 151 -3.09 -19.31 -11.54
C PRO A 151 -2.66 -19.85 -12.91
N GLU A 152 -3.64 -20.28 -13.71
CA GLU A 152 -3.37 -20.82 -15.05
C GLU A 152 -3.23 -19.74 -16.10
N LYS A 153 -4.06 -18.69 -16.01
CA LYS A 153 -4.07 -17.55 -16.95
C LYS A 153 -4.49 -16.27 -16.26
N GLY A 154 -3.86 -15.15 -16.64
CA GLY A 154 -4.32 -13.82 -16.29
C GLY A 154 -5.38 -13.29 -17.26
N VAL A 155 -6.04 -12.19 -16.89
CA VAL A 155 -6.96 -11.44 -17.77
C VAL A 155 -6.17 -10.75 -18.87
N CYS A 156 -5.02 -10.16 -18.52
CA CYS A 156 -4.14 -9.53 -19.48
C CYS A 156 -3.41 -10.60 -20.30
N THR A 157 -3.70 -10.61 -21.59
CA THR A 157 -3.07 -11.55 -22.54
C THR A 157 -1.76 -11.04 -23.10
N LYS A 158 -1.57 -9.70 -23.10
CA LYS A 158 -0.40 -9.05 -23.67
C LYS A 158 -0.30 -7.59 -23.25
N VAL A 159 0.91 -7.12 -23.02
CA VAL A 159 1.20 -5.71 -22.82
C VAL A 159 2.12 -5.18 -23.91
N SER A 160 1.78 -4.03 -24.46
CA SER A 160 2.61 -3.28 -25.42
C SER A 160 3.15 -2.04 -24.73
N LEU A 161 4.48 -1.94 -24.64
CA LEU A 161 5.18 -0.85 -23.97
C LEU A 161 5.74 0.13 -24.97
N ASP A 162 5.50 1.44 -24.76
CA ASP A 162 6.19 2.46 -25.54
C ASP A 162 7.68 2.48 -25.22
N THR A 163 8.51 2.35 -26.26
CA THR A 163 9.96 2.22 -26.14
C THR A 163 10.59 3.47 -25.52
N ALA A 164 10.15 4.66 -25.89
CA ALA A 164 10.73 5.90 -25.42
C ALA A 164 10.37 6.18 -23.95
N ALA A 165 9.12 5.93 -23.55
CA ALA A 165 8.69 6.05 -22.17
C ALA A 165 9.47 5.09 -21.23
N CYS A 166 9.60 3.84 -21.64
CA CYS A 166 10.34 2.82 -20.87
C CYS A 166 11.84 3.11 -20.83
N ASN A 167 12.44 3.58 -21.93
CA ASN A 167 13.84 3.98 -21.98
C ASN A 167 14.12 5.17 -21.07
N SER A 168 13.20 6.13 -20.96
CA SER A 168 13.34 7.23 -20.01
C SER A 168 13.36 6.76 -18.56
N PHE A 169 12.47 5.81 -18.20
CA PHE A 169 12.42 5.24 -16.85
C PHE A 169 13.70 4.43 -16.52
N GLN A 170 14.03 3.43 -17.34
CA GLN A 170 15.22 2.60 -17.14
C GLN A 170 16.51 3.42 -17.17
N GLY A 171 16.59 4.43 -18.04
CA GLY A 171 17.77 5.29 -18.15
C GLY A 171 18.05 6.08 -16.88
N PHE A 172 17.00 6.53 -16.18
CA PHE A 172 17.13 7.19 -14.89
C PHE A 172 17.56 6.20 -13.81
N VAL A 173 16.93 5.02 -13.70
CA VAL A 173 17.32 3.98 -12.73
C VAL A 173 18.76 3.53 -12.96
N ARG A 174 19.19 3.43 -14.21
CA ARG A 174 20.57 3.08 -14.60
C ARG A 174 21.62 4.08 -14.11
N GLN A 175 21.29 5.38 -14.02
CA GLN A 175 22.21 6.39 -13.48
C GLN A 175 22.63 6.09 -12.05
N PHE A 176 21.77 5.42 -11.29
CA PHE A 176 22.06 4.96 -9.93
C PHE A 176 22.49 3.48 -9.87
N GLY A 177 22.83 2.88 -11.02
CA GLY A 177 23.33 1.50 -11.10
C GLY A 177 22.34 0.44 -10.61
N PHE A 178 21.04 0.71 -10.63
CA PHE A 178 19.99 -0.15 -10.03
C PHE A 178 20.19 -0.44 -8.54
N HIS A 179 20.83 0.45 -7.79
CA HIS A 179 21.06 0.24 -6.35
C HIS A 179 19.89 0.65 -5.47
N ARG A 180 18.85 1.25 -6.04
CA ARG A 180 17.66 1.69 -5.32
C ARG A 180 16.42 1.24 -6.09
N ALA A 181 15.41 0.80 -5.34
CA ALA A 181 14.11 0.51 -5.93
C ALA A 181 13.41 1.82 -6.33
N ARG A 182 12.64 1.77 -7.40
CA ARG A 182 11.86 2.91 -7.90
C ARG A 182 10.60 2.43 -8.60
N MET A 183 9.51 3.18 -8.47
CA MET A 183 8.26 2.86 -9.12
C MET A 183 7.72 4.01 -9.97
N GLY A 184 6.78 3.67 -10.86
CA GLY A 184 5.97 4.61 -11.63
C GLY A 184 4.64 4.00 -12.02
N TYR A 185 3.66 4.84 -12.31
CA TYR A 185 2.37 4.44 -12.85
C TYR A 185 2.42 4.42 -14.38
N LEU A 186 1.80 3.43 -14.97
CA LEU A 186 1.68 3.26 -16.40
C LEU A 186 0.33 3.82 -16.86
N TYR A 187 0.38 4.80 -17.76
CA TYR A 187 -0.80 5.37 -18.40
C TYR A 187 -0.90 4.94 -19.84
N GLY A 188 -2.11 4.56 -20.25
CA GLY A 188 -2.33 4.02 -21.56
C GLY A 188 -3.80 3.67 -21.80
N GLN A 189 -4.03 2.63 -22.56
CA GLN A 189 -5.37 2.18 -22.94
C GLN A 189 -5.48 0.66 -22.81
N PHE A 190 -6.66 0.20 -22.45
CA PHE A 190 -7.04 -1.20 -22.64
C PHE A 190 -7.57 -1.38 -24.06
N THR A 191 -7.17 -2.45 -24.72
CA THR A 191 -7.51 -2.76 -26.10
C THR A 191 -7.95 -4.20 -26.25
N ASP A 192 -8.57 -4.54 -27.37
CA ASP A 192 -9.06 -5.88 -27.70
C ASP A 192 -9.97 -6.45 -26.60
N ASP A 193 -11.12 -5.81 -26.41
CA ASP A 193 -12.13 -6.18 -25.40
C ASP A 193 -11.54 -6.27 -23.98
N ASP A 194 -10.70 -5.30 -23.61
CA ASP A 194 -10.05 -5.18 -22.32
C ASP A 194 -9.18 -6.42 -21.94
N THR A 195 -8.58 -7.06 -22.92
CA THR A 195 -7.64 -8.16 -22.69
C THR A 195 -6.19 -7.80 -22.96
N LYS A 196 -5.91 -6.67 -23.58
CA LYS A 196 -4.56 -6.17 -23.86
C LYS A 196 -4.35 -4.79 -23.29
N VAL A 197 -3.11 -4.51 -22.93
CA VAL A 197 -2.68 -3.23 -22.37
C VAL A 197 -1.74 -2.56 -23.39
N ARG A 198 -2.00 -1.30 -23.69
CA ARG A 198 -1.09 -0.45 -24.46
C ARG A 198 -0.65 0.72 -23.59
N VAL A 199 0.63 0.74 -23.23
CA VAL A 199 1.24 1.77 -22.38
C VAL A 199 1.84 2.86 -23.25
N GLU A 200 1.42 4.10 -23.02
CA GLU A 200 1.92 5.27 -23.76
C GLU A 200 2.84 6.14 -22.90
N CYS A 201 2.60 6.24 -21.58
CA CYS A 201 3.35 7.12 -20.69
C CYS A 201 3.68 6.45 -19.37
N VAL A 202 4.78 6.89 -18.75
CA VAL A 202 5.15 6.52 -17.36
C VAL A 202 5.17 7.77 -16.52
N TYR A 203 4.37 7.79 -15.45
CA TYR A 203 4.39 8.85 -14.45
C TYR A 203 5.02 8.34 -13.15
N GLU A 204 5.99 9.07 -12.63
CA GLU A 204 6.70 8.74 -11.41
C GLU A 204 6.20 9.66 -10.28
N PRO A 205 5.47 9.14 -9.26
CA PRO A 205 5.01 9.94 -8.13
C PRO A 205 6.19 10.36 -7.23
N PRO A 206 5.99 11.33 -6.32
CA PRO A 206 6.94 11.60 -5.24
C PRO A 206 7.19 10.35 -4.43
N GLN A 207 8.47 9.98 -4.23
CA GLN A 207 8.84 8.74 -3.55
C GLN A 207 10.23 8.80 -2.97
N ASP A 208 10.41 8.14 -1.84
CA ASP A 208 11.72 7.84 -1.28
C ASP A 208 12.16 6.44 -1.72
N ASN A 209 13.40 6.34 -2.16
CA ASN A 209 13.94 5.16 -2.81
C ASN A 209 15.05 4.51 -1.97
N TYR A 210 14.90 3.24 -1.65
CA TYR A 210 15.82 2.45 -0.83
C TYR A 210 16.27 1.20 -1.61
N PRO A 211 17.35 0.54 -1.16
CA PRO A 211 17.76 -0.74 -1.76
C PRO A 211 16.70 -1.84 -1.59
N GLU A 212 15.99 -1.84 -0.47
CA GLU A 212 15.00 -2.86 -0.12
C GLU A 212 13.62 -2.59 -0.74
N GLY A 213 13.33 -1.33 -1.11
CA GLY A 213 12.02 -0.95 -1.61
C GLY A 213 11.88 0.55 -1.85
N PHE A 214 10.66 1.02 -1.95
CA PHE A 214 10.31 2.42 -2.11
C PHE A 214 9.12 2.78 -1.20
N SER A 215 9.02 4.05 -0.85
CA SER A 215 7.87 4.62 -0.14
C SER A 215 7.30 5.75 -0.98
N VAL A 216 6.05 5.61 -1.40
CA VAL A 216 5.34 6.65 -2.16
C VAL A 216 4.79 7.68 -1.19
N SER A 217 5.15 8.94 -1.39
CA SER A 217 4.65 10.07 -0.63
C SER A 217 3.33 10.59 -1.21
N GLU A 218 2.60 11.38 -0.44
CA GLU A 218 1.41 12.08 -0.94
C GLU A 218 1.79 12.94 -2.16
N ASP A 219 1.05 12.75 -3.24
CA ASP A 219 1.31 13.47 -4.48
C ASP A 219 0.32 14.64 -4.67
N PRO A 220 0.79 15.89 -4.51
CA PRO A 220 -0.07 17.06 -4.68
C PRO A 220 -0.57 17.24 -6.11
N LYS A 221 -0.01 16.50 -7.08
CA LYS A 221 -0.41 16.54 -8.49
C LYS A 221 -1.28 15.35 -8.92
N ALA A 222 -1.60 14.43 -8.01
CA ALA A 222 -2.33 13.19 -8.34
C ALA A 222 -3.62 13.47 -9.13
N ASP A 223 -4.47 14.35 -8.63
CA ASP A 223 -5.74 14.72 -9.29
C ASP A 223 -5.51 15.38 -10.65
N THR A 224 -4.48 16.23 -10.77
CA THR A 224 -4.12 16.88 -12.04
C THR A 224 -3.61 15.85 -13.05
N VAL A 225 -2.82 14.87 -12.61
CA VAL A 225 -2.32 13.77 -13.46
C VAL A 225 -3.49 12.94 -13.99
N GLU A 226 -4.42 12.54 -13.13
CA GLU A 226 -5.61 11.78 -13.54
C GLU A 226 -6.52 12.57 -14.47
N ALA A 227 -6.76 13.86 -14.18
CA ALA A 227 -7.55 14.74 -15.03
C ALA A 227 -6.92 14.91 -16.41
N LEU A 228 -5.60 15.19 -16.45
CA LEU A 228 -4.86 15.32 -17.71
C LEU A 228 -4.87 14.00 -18.52
N ALA A 229 -4.62 12.88 -17.86
CA ALA A 229 -4.67 11.56 -18.49
C ALA A 229 -6.06 11.32 -19.10
N GLY A 230 -7.13 11.60 -18.37
CA GLY A 230 -8.51 11.48 -18.84
C GLY A 230 -8.81 12.35 -20.06
N LEU A 231 -8.33 13.61 -20.09
CA LEU A 231 -8.46 14.50 -21.26
C LEU A 231 -7.72 13.98 -22.49
N LEU A 232 -6.60 13.28 -22.29
CA LEU A 232 -5.82 12.65 -23.36
C LEU A 232 -6.37 11.28 -23.79
N GLY A 233 -7.42 10.79 -23.12
CA GLY A 233 -8.00 9.46 -23.35
C GLY A 233 -7.13 8.33 -22.82
N LEU A 234 -6.28 8.63 -21.84
CA LEU A 234 -5.42 7.68 -21.14
C LEU A 234 -6.05 7.30 -19.78
N LYS A 235 -5.76 6.08 -19.34
CA LYS A 235 -6.12 5.56 -18.02
C LYS A 235 -4.87 5.00 -17.35
N LYS A 236 -4.89 4.86 -16.04
CA LYS A 236 -3.90 4.09 -15.28
C LYS A 236 -4.12 2.61 -15.60
N VAL A 237 -3.21 2.02 -16.38
CA VAL A 237 -3.34 0.66 -16.91
C VAL A 237 -2.36 -0.34 -16.27
N GLY A 238 -1.50 0.15 -15.40
CA GLY A 238 -0.51 -0.65 -14.72
C GLY A 238 0.44 0.18 -13.88
N TRP A 239 1.45 -0.47 -13.37
CA TRP A 239 2.58 0.16 -12.74
C TRP A 239 3.88 -0.51 -13.15
N ILE A 240 4.98 0.20 -13.03
CA ILE A 240 6.34 -0.25 -13.32
C ILE A 240 7.20 -0.05 -12.10
N PHE A 241 8.06 -1.02 -11.82
CA PHE A 241 9.06 -0.82 -10.78
C PHE A 241 10.39 -1.44 -11.17
N ALA A 242 11.46 -0.89 -10.61
CA ALA A 242 12.82 -1.41 -10.70
C ALA A 242 13.32 -1.69 -9.29
N HIS A 243 14.20 -2.66 -9.16
CA HIS A 243 14.82 -3.04 -7.89
C HIS A 243 16.28 -3.44 -8.11
N PRO A 244 17.12 -3.42 -7.06
CA PRO A 244 18.48 -3.96 -7.12
C PRO A 244 18.49 -5.42 -7.56
N PRO A 245 19.62 -5.90 -8.14
CA PRO A 245 19.76 -7.31 -8.47
C PRO A 245 19.46 -8.21 -7.27
N ARG A 246 18.77 -9.31 -7.50
CA ARG A 246 18.33 -10.30 -6.51
C ARG A 246 18.87 -11.68 -6.84
N GLU A 247 18.81 -12.57 -5.86
CA GLU A 247 19.13 -13.99 -6.06
C GLU A 247 18.20 -14.63 -7.11
N GLU A 248 18.71 -15.64 -7.79
CA GLU A 248 17.96 -16.38 -8.79
C GLU A 248 16.71 -17.04 -8.15
N GLY A 249 15.56 -16.87 -8.79
CA GLY A 249 14.27 -17.36 -8.28
C GLY A 249 13.50 -16.37 -7.40
N PHE A 250 14.14 -15.33 -6.88
CA PHE A 250 13.45 -14.28 -6.13
C PHE A 250 12.83 -13.24 -7.08
N LEU A 251 11.59 -13.47 -7.50
CA LEU A 251 10.90 -12.62 -8.46
C LEU A 251 10.30 -11.36 -7.82
N PHE A 252 9.53 -11.51 -6.75
CA PHE A 252 8.83 -10.43 -6.07
C PHE A 252 9.00 -10.56 -4.56
N SER A 253 9.17 -9.45 -3.86
CA SER A 253 8.99 -9.41 -2.40
C SER A 253 7.51 -9.47 -2.04
N SER A 254 7.21 -9.80 -0.79
CA SER A 254 5.87 -9.73 -0.22
C SER A 254 5.25 -8.34 -0.39
N ALA A 255 6.00 -7.29 -0.04
CA ALA A 255 5.55 -5.90 -0.18
C ALA A 255 5.19 -5.56 -1.64
N GLU A 256 5.96 -6.03 -2.62
CA GLU A 256 5.68 -5.80 -4.04
C GLU A 256 4.44 -6.52 -4.54
N VAL A 257 4.21 -7.77 -4.09
CA VAL A 257 2.99 -8.51 -4.42
C VAL A 257 1.76 -7.87 -3.79
N ILE A 258 1.85 -7.47 -2.52
CA ILE A 258 0.77 -6.78 -1.82
C ILE A 258 0.47 -5.43 -2.51
N THR A 259 1.49 -4.67 -2.88
CA THR A 259 1.33 -3.42 -3.64
C THR A 259 0.69 -3.68 -5.01
N ALA A 260 1.15 -4.68 -5.74
CA ALA A 260 0.58 -5.06 -7.04
C ALA A 260 -0.91 -5.43 -6.92
N ALA A 261 -1.26 -6.21 -5.91
CA ALA A 261 -2.65 -6.60 -5.65
C ALA A 261 -3.52 -5.40 -5.23
N ALA A 262 -3.00 -4.50 -4.38
CA ALA A 262 -3.72 -3.29 -3.96
C ALA A 262 -4.00 -2.36 -5.16
N LEU A 263 -3.02 -2.13 -6.02
CA LEU A 263 -3.18 -1.31 -7.23
C LEU A 263 -4.12 -1.98 -8.25
N GLN A 264 -4.08 -3.30 -8.35
CA GLN A 264 -4.99 -4.05 -9.23
C GLN A 264 -6.43 -4.02 -8.70
N LEU A 265 -6.64 -4.08 -7.38
CA LEU A 265 -7.92 -3.91 -6.71
C LEU A 265 -8.50 -2.51 -6.96
N GLU A 266 -7.67 -1.47 -6.82
CA GLU A 266 -8.05 -0.08 -7.11
C GLU A 266 -8.50 0.07 -8.58
N ALA A 267 -7.72 -0.46 -9.51
CA ALA A 267 -8.01 -0.37 -10.95
C ALA A 267 -9.26 -1.16 -11.37
N ALA A 268 -9.59 -2.22 -10.64
CA ALA A 268 -10.74 -3.09 -10.88
C ALA A 268 -12.01 -2.62 -10.16
N ASP A 269 -11.92 -1.58 -9.31
CA ASP A 269 -12.99 -1.18 -8.39
C ASP A 269 -13.51 -2.40 -7.59
N GLY A 270 -12.57 -3.09 -6.95
CA GLY A 270 -12.82 -4.31 -6.17
C GLY A 270 -12.21 -5.58 -6.76
N ILE A 271 -12.78 -6.75 -6.41
CA ILE A 271 -12.31 -8.07 -6.89
C ILE A 271 -12.97 -8.38 -8.25
N ASN A 272 -12.74 -7.51 -9.23
CA ASN A 272 -13.23 -7.71 -10.59
C ASN A 272 -12.07 -8.08 -11.53
N ASP A 273 -12.44 -8.60 -12.69
CA ASP A 273 -11.46 -8.87 -13.73
C ASP A 273 -10.97 -7.56 -14.34
N THR A 274 -9.66 -7.39 -14.41
CA THR A 274 -9.02 -6.21 -15.00
C THR A 274 -7.74 -6.64 -15.72
N PRO A 275 -7.39 -6.04 -16.84
CA PRO A 275 -6.12 -6.30 -17.51
C PRO A 275 -4.95 -5.50 -16.90
N PHE A 276 -5.13 -4.82 -15.77
CA PHE A 276 -4.08 -4.05 -15.09
C PHE A 276 -2.81 -4.86 -14.91
N VAL A 277 -1.66 -4.30 -15.27
CA VAL A 277 -0.40 -5.02 -15.38
C VAL A 277 0.68 -4.46 -14.46
N THR A 278 1.53 -5.33 -13.96
CA THR A 278 2.76 -4.99 -13.22
C THR A 278 3.96 -5.22 -14.11
N VAL A 279 4.76 -4.20 -14.37
CA VAL A 279 6.00 -4.31 -15.16
C VAL A 279 7.20 -4.20 -14.22
N LYS A 280 8.09 -5.20 -14.28
CA LYS A 280 9.31 -5.27 -13.50
C LYS A 280 10.51 -4.99 -14.39
N VAL A 281 11.43 -4.14 -13.91
CA VAL A 281 12.67 -3.80 -14.60
C VAL A 281 13.86 -4.26 -13.76
N THR A 282 14.69 -5.09 -14.33
CA THR A 282 15.88 -5.64 -13.66
C THR A 282 17.14 -5.38 -14.48
N ALA A 283 18.28 -5.25 -13.81
CA ALA A 283 19.57 -5.25 -14.47
C ALA A 283 20.03 -6.70 -14.71
N LYS A 284 20.43 -7.02 -15.93
CA LYS A 284 21.15 -8.25 -16.24
C LYS A 284 22.63 -8.13 -15.97
N GLU A 285 23.35 -9.23 -15.91
CA GLU A 285 24.81 -9.29 -15.73
C GLU A 285 25.57 -8.50 -16.82
N ASP A 286 25.02 -8.42 -18.02
CA ASP A 286 25.55 -7.63 -19.15
C ASP A 286 25.33 -6.11 -19.00
N GLY A 287 24.69 -5.67 -17.90
CA GLY A 287 24.32 -4.29 -17.63
C GLY A 287 23.13 -3.78 -18.43
N ASN A 288 22.47 -4.63 -19.22
CA ASN A 288 21.24 -4.28 -19.91
C ASN A 288 20.03 -4.43 -18.97
N ALA A 289 19.04 -3.55 -19.14
CA ALA A 289 17.77 -3.66 -18.47
C ALA A 289 16.90 -4.72 -19.15
N HIS A 290 16.25 -5.53 -18.34
CA HIS A 290 15.26 -6.52 -18.75
C HIS A 290 13.90 -6.12 -18.22
N PHE A 291 12.88 -6.29 -19.04
CA PHE A 291 11.50 -6.03 -18.69
C PHE A 291 10.74 -7.35 -18.63
N ASP A 292 10.09 -7.59 -17.52
CA ASP A 292 9.14 -8.68 -17.33
C ASP A 292 7.79 -8.08 -16.93
N ALA A 293 6.71 -8.66 -17.42
CA ALA A 293 5.37 -8.23 -17.05
C ALA A 293 4.61 -9.36 -16.36
N PHE A 294 3.86 -8.97 -15.35
CA PHE A 294 3.08 -9.88 -14.51
C PHE A 294 1.70 -9.31 -14.23
N GLN A 295 0.82 -10.19 -13.86
CA GLN A 295 -0.48 -9.86 -13.30
C GLN A 295 -0.67 -10.71 -12.04
N VAL A 296 -1.17 -10.12 -10.96
CA VAL A 296 -1.49 -10.92 -9.78
C VAL A 296 -2.82 -11.63 -9.95
N SER A 297 -2.94 -12.80 -9.34
CA SER A 297 -4.14 -13.61 -9.42
C SER A 297 -5.30 -12.97 -8.65
N LYS A 298 -6.53 -13.28 -9.04
CA LYS A 298 -7.73 -12.87 -8.33
C LYS A 298 -7.71 -13.32 -6.86
N GLN A 299 -7.19 -14.51 -6.60
CA GLN A 299 -7.04 -15.03 -5.24
C GLN A 299 -6.07 -14.18 -4.40
N CYS A 300 -5.00 -13.64 -5.00
CA CYS A 300 -4.12 -12.70 -4.33
C CYS A 300 -4.86 -11.41 -3.96
N MET A 301 -5.66 -10.88 -4.90
CA MET A 301 -6.51 -9.70 -4.65
C MET A 301 -7.47 -9.94 -3.49
N GLU A 302 -8.13 -11.10 -3.45
CA GLU A 302 -9.02 -11.51 -2.37
C GLU A 302 -8.27 -11.53 -1.02
N MET A 303 -7.11 -12.18 -0.96
CA MET A 303 -6.33 -12.30 0.27
C MET A 303 -5.83 -10.93 0.76
N VAL A 304 -5.38 -10.06 -0.13
CA VAL A 304 -4.95 -8.69 0.24
C VAL A 304 -6.14 -7.85 0.71
N ALA A 305 -7.28 -7.96 0.05
CA ALA A 305 -8.50 -7.25 0.45
C ALA A 305 -9.00 -7.65 1.84
N GLU A 306 -8.88 -8.93 2.19
CA GLU A 306 -9.26 -9.46 3.50
C GLU A 306 -8.15 -9.27 4.57
N GLY A 307 -6.97 -8.79 4.19
CA GLY A 307 -5.82 -8.67 5.09
C GLY A 307 -5.21 -10.02 5.48
N ALA A 308 -5.33 -11.01 4.60
CA ALA A 308 -4.80 -12.36 4.79
C ALA A 308 -3.36 -12.55 4.30
N LEU A 309 -2.71 -11.48 3.85
CA LEU A 309 -1.30 -11.46 3.49
C LEU A 309 -0.61 -10.28 4.18
N GLU A 310 0.51 -10.56 4.82
CA GLU A 310 1.38 -9.58 5.47
C GLU A 310 2.81 -9.71 4.92
N ASP A 311 3.58 -8.63 5.11
CA ASP A 311 5.00 -8.63 4.81
C ASP A 311 5.75 -9.55 5.80
N GLY A 312 6.77 -10.26 5.32
CA GLY A 312 7.52 -11.23 6.08
C GLY A 312 9.02 -11.00 6.04
N GLU A 313 9.74 -11.63 6.96
CA GLU A 313 11.21 -11.59 7.00
C GLU A 313 11.84 -12.48 5.90
N ASN A 314 11.09 -13.47 5.40
CA ASN A 314 11.58 -14.40 4.38
C ASN A 314 11.40 -13.79 2.98
N PRO A 315 12.49 -13.44 2.28
CA PRO A 315 12.40 -12.88 0.94
C PRO A 315 11.59 -13.77 -0.01
N GLY A 316 10.69 -13.14 -0.77
CA GLY A 316 9.87 -13.88 -1.75
C GLY A 316 8.71 -14.69 -1.15
N HIS A 317 8.40 -14.52 0.14
CA HIS A 317 7.25 -15.17 0.78
C HIS A 317 6.38 -14.14 1.50
N CYS A 318 5.07 -14.27 1.36
CA CYS A 318 4.10 -13.54 2.16
C CYS A 318 3.73 -14.33 3.41
N VAL A 319 3.61 -13.66 4.54
CA VAL A 319 3.15 -14.27 5.80
C VAL A 319 1.62 -14.28 5.82
N VAL A 320 1.04 -15.37 6.29
CA VAL A 320 -0.40 -15.50 6.53
C VAL A 320 -0.66 -15.27 8.01
N PRO A 321 -1.45 -14.22 8.37
CA PRO A 321 -1.82 -13.95 9.76
C PRO A 321 -2.51 -15.13 10.42
N LYS A 322 -2.35 -15.27 11.72
CA LYS A 322 -2.94 -16.38 12.51
C LYS A 322 -4.47 -16.46 12.48
N THR A 323 -5.11 -15.38 12.04
CA THR A 323 -6.57 -15.30 11.85
C THR A 323 -7.04 -16.04 10.61
N PHE A 324 -6.13 -16.30 9.67
CA PHE A 324 -6.42 -16.96 8.40
C PHE A 324 -5.64 -18.28 8.29
N THR A 325 -6.14 -19.15 7.45
CA THR A 325 -5.48 -20.43 7.10
C THR A 325 -5.25 -20.47 5.59
N ALA A 326 -4.01 -20.57 5.16
CA ALA A 326 -3.69 -20.85 3.77
C ALA A 326 -3.37 -22.33 3.60
N ILE A 327 -3.94 -22.94 2.57
CA ILE A 327 -3.68 -24.33 2.21
C ILE A 327 -3.01 -24.36 0.83
N VAL A 328 -1.76 -24.78 0.82
CA VAL A 328 -0.95 -24.98 -0.39
C VAL A 328 -0.69 -26.48 -0.53
N GLU A 329 -0.99 -27.05 -1.70
CA GLU A 329 -0.77 -28.49 -1.96
C GLU A 329 -1.33 -29.41 -0.84
N MET A 330 -2.54 -29.09 -0.35
CA MET A 330 -3.22 -29.83 0.72
C MET A 330 -2.56 -29.74 2.09
N LYS A 331 -1.62 -28.83 2.29
CA LYS A 331 -0.95 -28.57 3.58
C LYS A 331 -1.19 -27.15 4.03
N GLU A 332 -1.34 -26.96 5.32
CA GLU A 332 -1.41 -25.62 5.93
C GLU A 332 -0.03 -24.96 5.79
N ALA A 333 -0.05 -23.72 5.27
CA ALA A 333 1.13 -22.90 5.07
C ALA A 333 0.99 -21.60 5.87
N LYS A 334 2.02 -21.26 6.64
CA LYS A 334 2.12 -19.98 7.36
C LYS A 334 2.76 -18.90 6.50
N GLU A 335 3.54 -19.31 5.53
CA GLU A 335 4.18 -18.47 4.54
C GLU A 335 3.86 -19.03 3.15
N VAL A 336 3.62 -18.14 2.20
CA VAL A 336 3.26 -18.49 0.82
C VAL A 336 4.26 -17.83 -0.12
N ASP A 337 4.83 -18.64 -1.01
CA ASP A 337 5.71 -18.16 -2.06
C ASP A 337 4.97 -17.18 -2.98
N THR A 338 5.56 -16.00 -3.20
CA THR A 338 4.97 -14.94 -4.03
C THR A 338 4.69 -15.38 -5.46
N THR A 339 5.44 -16.34 -5.98
CA THR A 339 5.24 -16.88 -7.34
C THR A 339 3.91 -17.62 -7.50
N MET A 340 3.30 -18.05 -6.40
CA MET A 340 1.96 -18.66 -6.39
C MET A 340 0.86 -17.70 -6.83
N PHE A 341 1.13 -16.41 -6.79
CA PHE A 341 0.16 -15.37 -7.10
C PHE A 341 0.37 -14.72 -8.48
N LEU A 342 1.47 -15.05 -9.18
CA LEU A 342 1.90 -14.34 -10.36
C LEU A 342 1.56 -15.08 -11.66
N ASN A 343 0.93 -14.36 -12.59
CA ASN A 343 0.80 -14.73 -13.99
C ASN A 343 1.80 -13.93 -14.82
N THR A 344 2.56 -14.58 -15.68
CA THR A 344 3.43 -13.90 -16.64
C THR A 344 2.61 -13.36 -17.81
N VAL A 345 2.90 -12.12 -18.23
CA VAL A 345 2.26 -11.45 -19.36
C VAL A 345 3.29 -11.21 -20.46
N PRO A 346 3.03 -11.64 -21.69
CA PRO A 346 3.92 -11.37 -22.83
C PRO A 346 4.05 -9.88 -23.10
N ILE A 347 5.29 -9.41 -23.36
CA ILE A 347 5.60 -8.01 -23.67
C ILE A 347 5.83 -7.84 -25.17
N GLU A 348 5.23 -6.82 -25.75
CA GLU A 348 5.59 -6.22 -27.04
C GLU A 348 6.12 -4.80 -26.81
N GLN A 349 6.92 -4.34 -27.77
CA GLN A 349 7.37 -2.95 -27.81
C GLN A 349 6.69 -2.23 -28.98
N HIS A 350 6.40 -0.97 -28.78
CA HIS A 350 5.96 -0.09 -29.85
C HIS A 350 6.59 1.29 -29.72
N GLU A 351 6.55 2.04 -30.77
CA GLU A 351 6.84 3.47 -30.78
C GLU A 351 5.52 4.21 -30.82
N SER A 352 5.31 5.14 -29.89
CA SER A 352 4.10 5.94 -29.87
C SER A 352 4.06 6.86 -31.09
N ALA A 353 2.95 6.79 -31.83
CA ALA A 353 2.69 7.73 -32.92
C ALA A 353 2.13 9.08 -32.42
N LYS A 354 1.73 9.16 -31.14
CA LYS A 354 1.04 10.32 -30.59
C LYS A 354 1.85 11.07 -29.56
N TYR A 355 2.69 10.37 -28.78
CA TYR A 355 3.38 10.95 -27.63
C TYR A 355 4.89 10.97 -27.84
N VAL A 356 5.50 12.08 -27.42
CA VAL A 356 6.94 12.24 -27.30
C VAL A 356 7.33 12.27 -25.82
N HIS A 357 8.59 11.95 -25.51
CA HIS A 357 9.04 11.74 -24.14
C HIS A 357 10.36 12.47 -23.83
N ASP A 358 10.51 13.68 -24.36
CA ASP A 358 11.75 14.45 -24.29
C ASP A 358 11.80 15.44 -23.13
N PHE A 359 10.62 15.83 -22.59
CA PHE A 359 10.54 16.78 -21.50
C PHE A 359 11.05 16.17 -20.18
N PRO A 360 11.78 16.93 -19.32
CA PRO A 360 12.25 16.43 -18.04
C PRO A 360 11.11 15.91 -17.17
N ARG A 361 11.35 14.79 -16.47
CA ARG A 361 10.36 14.20 -15.57
C ARG A 361 10.35 14.93 -14.24
N THR A 362 9.17 15.16 -13.69
CA THR A 362 9.02 15.62 -12.30
C THR A 362 9.42 14.51 -11.33
N ASN A 363 9.64 14.86 -10.05
CA ASN A 363 9.92 13.91 -8.95
C ASN A 363 11.17 13.03 -9.16
N ARG A 364 12.14 13.49 -9.96
CA ARG A 364 13.45 12.87 -10.09
C ARG A 364 14.50 13.71 -9.38
N ASP A 365 15.34 13.07 -8.56
CA ASP A 365 16.43 13.73 -7.85
C ASP A 365 17.37 14.47 -8.82
N GLY A 366 17.64 15.73 -8.53
CA GLY A 366 18.50 16.57 -9.35
C GLY A 366 17.91 17.06 -10.68
N VAL A 367 16.64 16.71 -10.97
CA VAL A 367 15.95 17.17 -12.18
C VAL A 367 14.96 18.28 -11.81
N MET A 368 15.16 19.45 -12.38
CA MET A 368 14.22 20.57 -12.28
C MET A 368 13.61 20.86 -13.64
N GLN A 369 12.30 21.01 -13.68
CA GLN A 369 11.56 21.47 -14.86
C GLN A 369 11.61 22.99 -14.91
N THR A 370 12.05 23.56 -16.02
CA THR A 370 12.22 25.00 -16.21
C THR A 370 11.54 25.51 -17.47
N TRP A 371 11.29 26.83 -17.53
CA TRP A 371 10.79 27.48 -18.75
C TRP A 371 11.79 27.39 -19.92
N ASP A 372 13.07 27.23 -19.64
CA ASP A 372 14.07 27.04 -20.70
C ASP A 372 13.95 25.64 -21.34
N ASP A 373 13.50 24.64 -20.59
CA ASP A 373 13.17 23.31 -21.13
C ASP A 373 11.94 23.41 -22.05
N VAL A 374 10.93 24.19 -21.66
CA VAL A 374 9.76 24.47 -22.50
C VAL A 374 10.19 25.15 -23.82
N LYS A 375 11.02 26.22 -23.74
CA LYS A 375 11.53 26.90 -24.91
C LYS A 375 12.35 25.98 -25.83
N ARG A 376 13.19 25.13 -25.22
CA ARG A 376 14.00 24.15 -25.95
C ARG A 376 13.11 23.17 -26.70
N GLN A 377 12.07 22.65 -26.04
CA GLN A 377 11.15 21.71 -26.68
C GLN A 377 10.33 22.37 -27.78
N LEU A 378 9.76 23.56 -27.54
CA LEU A 378 9.01 24.32 -28.54
C LEU A 378 9.89 24.76 -29.71
N GLY A 379 11.18 25.06 -29.50
CA GLY A 379 12.14 25.43 -30.54
C GLY A 379 12.43 24.32 -31.56
N ARG A 380 12.04 23.07 -31.25
CA ARG A 380 12.13 21.95 -32.22
C ARG A 380 11.04 21.99 -33.28
N ALA A 381 9.93 22.71 -33.02
CA ALA A 381 8.87 22.87 -33.98
C ALA A 381 9.34 23.72 -35.17
N GLY A 382 9.10 23.23 -36.39
CA GLY A 382 9.47 23.91 -37.65
C GLY A 382 10.92 23.73 -38.11
N GLY A 383 11.82 23.17 -37.26
CA GLY A 383 13.23 23.00 -37.62
C GLY A 383 13.61 21.63 -38.17
N GLN A 384 12.88 20.57 -37.79
CA GLN A 384 13.17 19.17 -38.11
C GLN A 384 11.96 18.38 -38.61
N GLY A 385 10.97 19.06 -39.18
CA GLY A 385 9.74 18.40 -39.64
C GLY A 385 8.71 18.12 -38.55
N PHE A 386 8.96 18.57 -37.31
CA PHE A 386 7.99 18.49 -36.21
C PHE A 386 7.00 19.64 -36.26
N THR A 387 5.74 19.33 -36.05
CA THR A 387 4.71 20.35 -35.85
C THR A 387 4.66 20.77 -34.38
N TYR A 388 3.98 21.89 -34.09
CA TYR A 388 3.72 22.28 -32.68
C TYR A 388 2.89 21.21 -31.93
N VAL A 389 2.03 20.50 -32.63
CA VAL A 389 1.24 19.39 -32.02
C VAL A 389 2.16 18.28 -31.58
N ASP A 390 3.11 17.86 -32.41
CA ASP A 390 4.06 16.79 -32.08
C ASP A 390 4.90 17.17 -30.83
N VAL A 391 5.36 18.42 -30.80
CA VAL A 391 6.20 18.92 -29.70
C VAL A 391 5.42 19.07 -28.39
N LEU A 392 4.14 19.46 -28.47
CA LEU A 392 3.26 19.58 -27.30
C LEU A 392 2.69 18.23 -26.83
N SER A 393 2.80 17.19 -27.63
CA SER A 393 2.30 15.85 -27.29
C SER A 393 3.22 15.11 -26.30
N ASP A 394 3.78 15.83 -25.32
CA ASP A 394 4.56 15.27 -24.22
C ASP A 394 3.76 15.41 -22.92
N PHE A 395 3.41 14.28 -22.32
CA PHE A 395 2.60 14.22 -21.11
C PHE A 395 3.19 15.07 -19.98
N HIS A 396 4.50 15.04 -19.78
CA HIS A 396 5.16 15.76 -18.69
C HIS A 396 5.31 17.25 -18.96
N LEU A 397 5.41 17.65 -20.24
CA LEU A 397 5.32 19.05 -20.63
C LEU A 397 3.92 19.59 -20.37
N LEU A 398 2.89 18.86 -20.79
CA LEU A 398 1.50 19.24 -20.53
C LEU A 398 1.24 19.36 -19.02
N LEU A 399 1.69 18.38 -18.23
CA LEU A 399 1.57 18.41 -16.78
C LEU A 399 2.32 19.61 -16.15
N PHE A 400 3.47 20.01 -16.68
CA PHE A 400 4.16 21.21 -16.24
C PHE A 400 3.33 22.47 -16.53
N LEU A 401 2.74 22.53 -17.73
CA LEU A 401 1.95 23.69 -18.16
C LEU A 401 0.65 23.85 -17.38
N THR A 402 0.04 22.76 -16.90
CA THR A 402 -1.19 22.85 -16.07
C THR A 402 -1.01 23.68 -14.80
N ALA A 403 0.21 23.74 -14.25
CA ALA A 403 0.50 24.58 -13.08
C ALA A 403 0.36 26.09 -13.33
N PHE A 404 0.27 26.52 -14.61
CA PHE A 404 0.18 27.92 -15.04
C PHE A 404 -1.11 28.22 -15.82
N LEU A 405 -1.90 27.20 -16.08
CA LEU A 405 -3.20 27.28 -16.73
C LEU A 405 -4.25 26.97 -15.66
N ASP A 406 -5.19 27.87 -15.44
CA ASP A 406 -6.37 27.59 -14.61
C ASP A 406 -7.21 26.53 -15.33
N MET A 407 -6.97 25.25 -15.00
CA MET A 407 -7.74 24.10 -15.50
C MET A 407 -8.59 23.50 -14.38
#